data_3c5532d68638ff2df449538b17565574
#
_entry.id   3c5532d68638ff2df449538b17565574
#
_cell.length_a   1.000
_cell.length_b   1.000
_cell.length_c   1.000
_cell.angle_alpha   90.00
_cell.angle_beta   90.00
_cell.angle_gamma   90.00
#
_symmetry.space_group_name_H-M   'P 1'
#
loop_
_entity.id
_entity.type
_entity.pdbx_description
1 polymer ?
#
loop_
_entity_poly.entity_id
_entity_poly.type
_entity_poly.pdbx_seq_one_letter_code
_entity_poly.pdbx_strand_id
1 'polypeptide(L)'
;MHLEYDLSVGALYVRLSDQEIARTCEAGDNASVDLDDKGVVVGIEVIDTDLPWPVAEILRDYDFPAGEVEQIVSYFPFAAPTISVASPPPAKAPEPAIAA
;
A
#
# COMPACT_ATOMS: atom_id res chain seq x y z
N MET A 1 -8.59 -3.88 -9.55
CA MET A 1 -7.77 -2.72 -9.14
C MET A 1 -7.53 -1.83 -10.34
N HIS A 2 -7.69 -0.55 -10.16
CA HIS A 2 -7.48 0.42 -11.23
C HIS A 2 -6.50 1.50 -10.75
N LEU A 3 -5.44 1.75 -11.54
CA LEU A 3 -4.41 2.72 -11.18
C LEU A 3 -4.61 3.99 -12.00
N GLU A 4 -4.61 5.14 -11.34
CA GLU A 4 -4.70 6.44 -11.99
C GLU A 4 -3.46 7.23 -11.59
N TYR A 5 -2.57 7.46 -12.54
CA TYR A 5 -1.32 8.16 -12.29
C TYR A 5 -1.33 9.54 -12.94
N ASP A 6 -1.08 10.57 -12.14
CA ASP A 6 -1.01 11.95 -12.63
C ASP A 6 0.45 12.33 -12.80
N LEU A 7 0.91 12.29 -14.05
CA LEU A 7 2.32 12.57 -14.37
C LEU A 7 2.71 14.00 -14.03
N SER A 8 1.76 14.94 -14.04
CA SER A 8 2.09 16.35 -13.83
C SER A 8 2.55 16.64 -12.41
N VAL A 9 2.10 15.84 -11.44
CA VAL A 9 2.43 16.04 -10.03
C VAL A 9 3.04 14.81 -9.38
N GLY A 10 3.15 13.69 -10.11
CA GLY A 10 3.71 12.46 -9.56
C GLY A 10 2.81 11.76 -8.55
N ALA A 11 1.51 11.96 -8.63
CA ALA A 11 0.55 11.37 -7.71
C ALA A 11 -0.06 10.11 -8.31
N LEU A 12 -0.46 9.20 -7.44
CA LEU A 12 -1.08 7.93 -7.84
C LEU A 12 -2.34 7.69 -7.01
N TYR A 13 -3.41 7.26 -7.67
CA TYR A 13 -4.58 6.78 -6.97
C TYR A 13 -4.80 5.31 -7.31
N VAL A 14 -4.91 4.46 -6.29
CA VAL A 14 -5.17 3.03 -6.44
C VAL A 14 -6.63 2.81 -6.10
N ARG A 15 -7.47 2.60 -7.11
CA ARG A 15 -8.91 2.36 -6.89
C ARG A 15 -9.16 0.87 -6.77
N LEU A 16 -9.79 0.46 -5.68
CA LEU A 16 -10.03 -0.95 -5.39
C LEU A 16 -11.48 -1.36 -5.53
N SER A 17 -12.41 -0.41 -5.50
CA SER A 17 -13.82 -0.71 -5.70
C SER A 17 -14.56 0.53 -6.18
N ASP A 18 -15.82 0.35 -6.58
CA ASP A 18 -16.67 1.45 -7.01
C ASP A 18 -17.59 1.93 -5.89
N GLN A 19 -17.35 1.48 -4.66
CA GLN A 19 -18.15 1.90 -3.53
C GLN A 19 -17.95 3.39 -3.25
N GLU A 20 -18.99 3.99 -2.66
CA GLU A 20 -18.94 5.40 -2.31
C GLU A 20 -18.00 5.60 -1.14
N ILE A 21 -17.22 6.69 -1.18
CA ILE A 21 -16.28 7.01 -0.13
C ILE A 21 -17.04 7.67 1.03
N ALA A 22 -16.97 7.07 2.21
CA ALA A 22 -17.60 7.61 3.41
C ALA A 22 -16.66 8.46 4.22
N ARG A 23 -15.35 8.15 4.22
CA ARG A 23 -14.36 8.96 4.91
C ARG A 23 -12.96 8.64 4.38
N THR A 24 -12.04 9.57 4.65
CA THR A 24 -10.63 9.46 4.26
C THR A 24 -9.78 9.55 5.51
N CYS A 25 -8.81 8.65 5.63
CA CYS A 25 -7.87 8.62 6.76
C CYS A 25 -6.46 8.84 6.24
N GLU A 26 -5.69 9.68 6.93
CA GLU A 26 -4.29 9.86 6.57
C GLU A 26 -3.48 8.64 6.99
N ALA A 27 -2.52 8.27 6.16
CA ALA A 27 -1.62 7.15 6.42
C ALA A 27 -0.20 7.65 6.21
N GLY A 28 0.38 8.24 7.25
CA GLY A 28 1.67 8.90 7.14
C GLY A 28 1.55 10.23 6.39
N ASP A 29 2.69 10.76 5.95
CA ASP A 29 2.75 12.07 5.30
C ASP A 29 2.49 12.02 3.81
N ASN A 30 2.54 10.84 3.21
CA ASN A 30 2.55 10.71 1.76
C ASN A 30 1.38 9.89 1.21
N ALA A 31 0.45 9.47 2.04
CA ALA A 31 -0.67 8.65 1.58
C ALA A 31 -1.92 8.90 2.39
N SER A 32 -3.08 8.63 1.79
CA SER A 32 -4.35 8.60 2.50
C SER A 32 -5.16 7.41 1.99
N VAL A 33 -6.09 6.95 2.82
CA VAL A 33 -6.91 5.77 2.54
C VAL A 33 -8.37 6.18 2.55
N ASP A 34 -9.07 5.91 1.45
CA ASP A 34 -10.50 6.18 1.34
C ASP A 34 -11.27 4.93 1.73
N LEU A 35 -12.22 5.07 2.64
CA LEU A 35 -13.01 3.96 3.19
C LEU A 35 -14.48 4.13 2.85
N ASP A 36 -15.18 3.01 2.66
CA ASP A 36 -16.62 3.03 2.53
C ASP A 36 -17.27 3.09 3.92
N ASP A 37 -18.61 3.00 3.97
CA ASP A 37 -19.35 3.10 5.22
C ASP A 37 -19.14 1.90 6.15
N LYS A 38 -18.54 0.83 5.64
CA LYS A 38 -18.23 -0.36 6.43
C LYS A 38 -16.75 -0.40 6.84
N GLY A 39 -15.98 0.62 6.48
CA GLY A 39 -14.56 0.66 6.81
C GLY A 39 -13.68 -0.14 5.87
N VAL A 40 -14.20 -0.57 4.73
CA VAL A 40 -13.43 -1.30 3.72
C VAL A 40 -12.77 -0.29 2.77
N VAL A 41 -11.54 -0.55 2.37
CA VAL A 41 -10.78 0.38 1.53
C VAL A 41 -11.40 0.46 0.15
N VAL A 42 -11.73 1.68 -0.27
CA VAL A 42 -12.19 1.99 -1.63
C VAL A 42 -11.01 2.36 -2.51
N GLY A 43 -10.07 3.10 -1.95
CA GLY A 43 -8.89 3.52 -2.70
C GLY A 43 -7.80 4.07 -1.80
N ILE A 44 -6.63 4.22 -2.39
CA ILE A 44 -5.44 4.75 -1.69
C ILE A 44 -4.88 5.85 -2.57
N GLU A 45 -4.65 7.03 -1.97
CA GLU A 45 -3.97 8.12 -2.66
C GLU A 45 -2.53 8.20 -2.21
N VAL A 46 -1.59 8.20 -3.15
CA VAL A 46 -0.18 8.45 -2.88
C VAL A 46 0.15 9.81 -3.46
N ILE A 47 0.58 10.73 -2.60
CA ILE A 47 0.76 12.12 -2.98
C ILE A 47 1.98 12.28 -3.90
N ASP A 48 3.07 11.62 -3.58
CA ASP A 48 4.30 11.69 -4.36
C ASP A 48 4.91 10.29 -4.45
N THR A 49 4.87 9.71 -5.64
CA THR A 49 5.36 8.34 -5.84
C THR A 49 6.89 8.24 -5.79
N ASP A 50 7.60 9.37 -5.79
CA ASP A 50 9.06 9.36 -5.62
C ASP A 50 9.46 9.21 -4.15
N LEU A 51 8.50 9.31 -3.23
CA LEU A 51 8.74 9.19 -1.79
C LEU A 51 8.13 7.88 -1.28
N PRO A 52 8.68 7.34 -0.19
CA PRO A 52 8.09 6.13 0.41
C PRO A 52 6.69 6.39 0.93
N TRP A 53 5.84 5.38 0.89
CA TRP A 53 4.52 5.42 1.49
C TRP A 53 4.26 4.10 2.21
N PRO A 54 3.46 4.13 3.29
CA PRO A 54 3.38 2.99 4.21
C PRO A 54 2.44 1.89 3.72
N VAL A 55 2.73 1.30 2.57
CA VAL A 55 1.85 0.32 1.96
C VAL A 55 1.67 -0.92 2.83
N ALA A 56 2.75 -1.40 3.47
CA ALA A 56 2.65 -2.60 4.31
C ALA A 56 1.75 -2.36 5.52
N GLU A 57 1.87 -1.19 6.15
CA GLU A 57 1.02 -0.84 7.28
C GLU A 57 -0.44 -0.69 6.87
N ILE A 58 -0.68 -0.10 5.70
CA ILE A 58 -2.04 0.03 5.18
C ILE A 58 -2.65 -1.34 4.94
N LEU A 59 -1.90 -2.27 4.35
CA LEU A 59 -2.40 -3.62 4.13
C LEU A 59 -2.67 -4.36 5.43
N ARG A 60 -1.91 -4.07 6.48
CA ARG A 60 -2.10 -4.70 7.78
C ARG A 60 -3.28 -4.12 8.56
N ASP A 61 -3.46 -2.79 8.49
CA ASP A 61 -4.36 -2.08 9.40
C ASP A 61 -5.77 -1.88 8.89
N TYR A 62 -6.03 -2.12 7.61
CA TYR A 62 -7.32 -1.88 6.99
C TYR A 62 -7.88 -3.13 6.34
N ASP A 63 -9.22 -3.17 6.19
CA ASP A 63 -9.90 -4.25 5.48
C ASP A 63 -9.98 -3.93 3.99
N PHE A 64 -9.74 -4.93 3.16
CA PHE A 64 -9.71 -4.76 1.71
C PHE A 64 -10.76 -5.65 1.05
N PRO A 65 -11.26 -5.27 -0.14
CA PRO A 65 -12.11 -6.17 -0.91
C PRO A 65 -11.36 -7.45 -1.24
N ALA A 66 -12.12 -8.55 -1.37
CA ALA A 66 -11.53 -9.86 -1.63
C ALA A 66 -10.67 -9.85 -2.89
N GLY A 67 -9.48 -10.41 -2.79
CA GLY A 67 -8.58 -10.54 -3.93
C GLY A 67 -7.71 -9.31 -4.20
N GLU A 68 -8.00 -8.16 -3.58
CA GLU A 68 -7.26 -6.93 -3.90
C GLU A 68 -5.89 -6.88 -3.25
N VAL A 69 -5.71 -7.50 -2.10
CA VAL A 69 -4.40 -7.52 -1.43
C VAL A 69 -3.37 -8.20 -2.32
N GLU A 70 -3.75 -9.31 -2.94
CA GLU A 70 -2.85 -10.04 -3.83
C GLU A 70 -2.46 -9.19 -5.04
N GLN A 71 -3.40 -8.43 -5.57
CA GLN A 71 -3.10 -7.54 -6.69
C GLN A 71 -2.17 -6.41 -6.30
N ILE A 72 -2.38 -5.83 -5.12
CA ILE A 72 -1.50 -4.77 -4.62
C ILE A 72 -0.09 -5.29 -4.45
N VAL A 73 0.07 -6.46 -3.84
CA VAL A 73 1.38 -7.07 -3.65
C VAL A 73 2.05 -7.38 -5.00
N SER A 74 1.27 -7.79 -5.99
CA SER A 74 1.80 -8.06 -7.33
C SER A 74 2.34 -6.80 -8.00
N TYR A 75 1.64 -5.67 -7.86
CA TYR A 75 2.07 -4.40 -8.45
C TYR A 75 3.15 -3.72 -7.64
N PHE A 76 3.15 -3.90 -6.33
CA PHE A 76 4.10 -3.26 -5.43
C PHE A 76 4.79 -4.33 -4.60
N PRO A 77 5.80 -5.03 -5.17
CA PRO A 77 6.44 -6.15 -4.47
C PRO A 77 7.02 -5.78 -3.11
N PHE A 78 7.40 -4.49 -2.94
CA PHE A 78 7.90 -4.03 -1.64
C PHE A 78 6.81 -4.00 -0.57
N ALA A 79 5.54 -4.16 -0.96
CA ALA A 79 4.42 -4.20 -0.03
C ALA A 79 4.21 -5.59 0.55
N ALA A 80 4.91 -6.59 0.02
CA ALA A 80 4.76 -7.94 0.53
C ALA A 80 5.02 -7.92 2.03
N PRO A 81 4.10 -8.47 2.84
CA PRO A 81 4.31 -8.48 4.26
C PRO A 81 5.61 -9.22 4.51
N THR A 82 6.52 -8.50 5.09
CA THR A 82 7.69 -9.10 5.54
C THR A 82 7.25 -10.02 6.62
N ILE A 83 7.07 -11.18 6.28
CA ILE A 83 7.05 -12.15 7.27
C ILE A 83 8.45 -12.15 7.71
N SER A 84 8.69 -11.38 8.58
CA SER A 84 9.92 -11.50 9.15
C SER A 84 9.89 -12.74 9.89
N VAL A 85 10.21 -13.48 9.30
CA VAL A 85 10.73 -14.38 9.75
C VAL A 85 11.85 -13.98 10.53
N ALA A 86 11.68 -13.88 11.15
CA ALA A 86 12.65 -13.61 11.67
C ALA A 86 13.85 -13.69 11.19
N SER A 87 13.88 -13.57 10.93
CA SER A 87 14.51 -13.46 10.44
C SER A 87 15.19 -13.24 9.96
N PRO A 88 15.65 -13.33 9.93
CA PRO A 88 16.01 -12.95 9.33
C PRO A 88 16.58 -12.69 8.82
N PRO A 89 17.11 -12.72 8.72
CA PRO A 89 17.35 -12.35 8.14
C PRO A 89 17.90 -12.08 7.56
N PRO A 90 18.44 -12.11 7.41
CA PRO A 90 18.72 -11.75 6.79
C PRO A 90 19.10 -11.39 6.14
N ALA A 91 19.61 -11.33 6.05
CA ALA A 91 19.69 -10.97 5.46
C ALA A 91 20.12 -10.55 4.89
N LYS A 92 20.40 -10.71 4.82
CA LYS A 92 20.68 -10.29 4.36
C LYS A 92 20.85 -9.85 3.82
N ALA A 93 21.56 -9.79 4.05
CA ALA A 93 21.57 -9.46 3.65
C ALA A 93 21.88 -9.13 3.40
N PRO A 94 22.01 -9.17 3.38
CA PRO A 94 22.16 -8.95 3.25
C PRO A 94 22.44 -8.68 3.23
N GLU A 95 22.28 -8.34 3.25
CA GLU A 95 22.34 -8.17 3.40
C GLU A 95 22.57 -8.00 3.24
N PRO A 96 23.22 -8.24 3.27
CA PRO A 96 23.23 -8.34 3.30
C PRO A 96 23.50 -8.42 3.34
N ALA A 97 23.95 -7.94 3.38
CA ALA A 97 23.60 -8.19 3.59
C ALA A 97 23.78 -8.33 3.64
N ILE A 98 24.23 -8.62 3.75
CA ILE A 98 23.92 -8.97 4.03
C ILE A 98 24.06 -9.10 3.96
N ALA A 99 24.53 -8.69 4.00
CA ALA A 99 24.09 -8.99 4.02
C ALA A 99 24.00 -9.11 3.96
N ALA A 100 24.63 -8.98 4.16
CA ALA A 100 24.07 -9.16 4.12
C ALA A 100 23.88 -9.34 4.11
#